data_7b72022f7823edb79e8df282ac7f68e5
#
_entry.id   7b72022f7823edb79e8df282ac7f68e5
#
_cell.length_a   1.000
_cell.length_b   1.000
_cell.length_c   1.000
_cell.angle_alpha   90.00
_cell.angle_beta   90.00
_cell.angle_gamma   90.00
#
_symmetry.space_group_name_H-M   'P 1'
#
loop_
_entity.id
_entity.type
_entity.pdbx_description
1 polymer ?
#
loop_
_entity_poly.entity_id
_entity_poly.type
_entity_poly.pdbx_seq_one_letter_code
_entity_poly.pdbx_strand_id
1 'polypeptide(L)'
;MIRLKDLLELNKMTYNDGPSEKHQEKIDKPVKLFEDISISLQPFPENSSKKTLEEVKYLADIEEDVEFVRENDKVVKVFSELHEELGLEFNEDEAKQHNRESSVHIMKLKYEFQRPRPYQIAEFYGINLNGVDLDSMKTPSYPSGHATQGYLLAMVYSERYPQ
;
A
#
# COMPACT_ATOMS: atom_id res chain seq x y z
N MET A 1 -15.82 11.06 25.76
CA MET A 1 -15.86 12.25 24.87
C MET A 1 -14.41 12.62 24.53
N ILE A 2 -14.05 12.62 23.27
CA ILE A 2 -12.69 12.97 22.81
C ILE A 2 -12.50 14.49 22.94
N ARG A 3 -11.42 14.93 23.56
CA ARG A 3 -11.12 16.34 23.77
C ARG A 3 -10.36 16.91 22.57
N LEU A 4 -10.45 18.23 22.36
CA LEU A 4 -9.71 18.90 21.27
C LEU A 4 -8.19 18.62 21.33
N LYS A 5 -7.62 18.56 22.53
CA LYS A 5 -6.20 18.22 22.71
C LYS A 5 -5.87 16.83 22.13
N ASP A 6 -6.75 15.86 22.36
CA ASP A 6 -6.54 14.48 21.90
C ASP A 6 -6.59 14.42 20.35
N LEU A 7 -7.47 15.19 19.70
CA LEU A 7 -7.52 15.31 18.23
C LEU A 7 -6.26 15.97 17.65
N LEU A 8 -5.70 16.97 18.33
CA LEU A 8 -4.45 17.60 17.90
C LEU A 8 -3.27 16.64 18.00
N GLU A 9 -3.21 15.80 19.04
CA GLU A 9 -2.19 14.76 19.17
C GLU A 9 -2.36 13.67 18.09
N LEU A 10 -3.60 13.28 17.80
CA LEU A 10 -3.88 12.33 16.73
C LEU A 10 -3.39 12.83 15.35
N ASN A 11 -3.55 14.13 15.06
CA ASN A 11 -3.07 14.70 13.79
C ASN A 11 -1.54 14.71 13.68
N LYS A 12 -0.83 14.69 14.80
CA LYS A 12 0.64 14.57 14.81
C LYS A 12 1.12 13.12 14.71
N MET A 13 0.21 12.15 14.84
CA MET A 13 0.58 10.75 14.78
C MET A 13 1.14 10.43 13.39
N THR A 14 2.26 9.74 13.38
CA THR A 14 2.90 9.19 12.20
C THR A 14 3.06 7.68 12.37
N TYR A 15 3.48 6.99 11.34
CA TYR A 15 3.84 5.57 11.44
C TYR A 15 4.97 5.33 12.44
N ASN A 16 5.82 6.32 12.65
CA ASN A 16 6.90 6.47 13.62
C ASN A 16 8.15 5.64 13.37
N ASP A 17 8.05 4.47 12.78
CA ASP A 17 9.23 3.67 12.50
C ASP A 17 9.90 4.13 11.19
N GLY A 18 11.22 4.28 11.24
CA GLY A 18 12.03 4.42 10.04
C GLY A 18 12.03 3.13 9.21
N PRO A 19 12.61 3.14 8.00
CA PRO A 19 12.76 1.93 7.22
C PRO A 19 13.64 0.91 7.96
N SER A 20 13.18 -0.34 8.02
CA SER A 20 14.02 -1.45 8.45
C SER A 20 15.20 -1.62 7.48
N GLU A 21 16.25 -2.34 7.88
CA GLU A 21 17.38 -2.66 6.99
C GLU A 21 16.91 -3.21 5.63
N LYS A 22 16.01 -4.18 5.65
CA LYS A 22 15.38 -4.75 4.44
C LYS A 22 14.65 -3.71 3.59
N HIS A 23 13.99 -2.73 4.21
CA HIS A 23 13.29 -1.67 3.49
C HIS A 23 14.27 -0.62 2.96
N GLN A 24 15.33 -0.30 3.70
CA GLN A 24 16.37 0.60 3.24
C GLN A 24 17.11 0.02 2.03
N GLU A 25 17.49 -1.26 2.07
CA GLU A 25 18.05 -1.95 0.91
C GLU A 25 17.14 -1.89 -0.33
N LYS A 26 15.82 -1.92 -0.15
CA LYS A 26 14.86 -1.75 -1.24
C LYS A 26 14.88 -0.34 -1.81
N ILE A 27 14.90 0.66 -0.92
CA ILE A 27 14.91 2.09 -1.28
C ILE A 27 16.17 2.46 -2.06
N ASP A 28 17.28 1.83 -1.74
CA ASP A 28 18.61 2.13 -2.32
C ASP A 28 18.88 1.38 -3.62
N LYS A 29 17.96 0.51 -4.06
CA LYS A 29 18.12 -0.19 -5.34
C LYS A 29 18.06 0.77 -6.53
N PRO A 30 18.92 0.54 -7.53
CA PRO A 30 18.87 1.32 -8.75
C PRO A 30 17.56 1.08 -9.51
N VAL A 31 17.06 2.13 -10.12
CA VAL A 31 15.86 2.13 -10.96
C VAL A 31 16.30 2.49 -12.37
N LYS A 32 15.77 1.79 -13.38
CA LYS A 32 16.05 2.04 -14.80
C LYS A 32 14.79 2.40 -15.59
N LEU A 33 13.70 1.65 -15.37
CA LEU A 33 12.44 1.88 -16.10
C LEU A 33 11.76 3.19 -15.68
N PHE A 34 11.95 3.61 -14.42
CA PHE A 34 11.28 4.76 -13.82
C PHE A 34 12.29 5.80 -13.29
N GLU A 35 13.48 5.90 -13.92
CA GLU A 35 14.57 6.76 -13.44
C GLU A 35 14.16 8.24 -13.41
N ASP A 36 13.50 8.70 -14.46
CA ASP A 36 13.13 10.11 -14.66
C ASP A 36 11.66 10.41 -14.27
N ILE A 37 11.02 9.52 -13.50
CA ILE A 37 9.61 9.72 -13.15
C ILE A 37 9.46 10.76 -12.05
N SER A 38 8.60 11.75 -12.28
CA SER A 38 8.14 12.69 -11.26
C SER A 38 6.77 12.26 -10.73
N ILE A 39 6.70 11.95 -9.45
CA ILE A 39 5.46 11.49 -8.82
C ILE A 39 4.90 12.61 -7.96
N SER A 40 3.69 13.05 -8.27
CA SER A 40 2.92 13.98 -7.44
C SER A 40 1.70 13.25 -6.86
N LEU A 41 1.62 13.19 -5.54
CA LEU A 41 0.50 12.58 -4.85
C LEU A 41 -0.34 13.63 -4.12
N GLN A 42 -1.65 13.39 -4.09
CA GLN A 42 -2.54 14.19 -3.25
C GLN A 42 -2.27 13.88 -1.77
N PRO A 43 -2.33 14.88 -0.88
CA PRO A 43 -2.21 14.63 0.55
C PRO A 43 -3.37 13.72 1.02
N PHE A 44 -3.07 12.84 1.95
CA PHE A 44 -4.11 12.04 2.61
C PHE A 44 -4.91 12.91 3.61
N PRO A 45 -6.15 12.52 3.93
CA PRO A 45 -6.95 13.24 4.93
C PRO A 45 -6.26 13.26 6.30
N GLU A 46 -6.45 14.34 7.06
CA GLU A 46 -5.95 14.44 8.44
C GLU A 46 -6.43 13.24 9.28
N ASN A 47 -5.57 12.76 10.18
CA ASN A 47 -5.87 11.59 11.01
C ASN A 47 -7.13 11.79 11.87
N SER A 48 -7.43 13.03 12.32
CA SER A 48 -8.63 13.36 13.09
C SER A 48 -9.83 13.74 12.24
N SER A 49 -9.71 13.71 10.91
CA SER A 49 -10.83 14.08 10.03
C SER A 49 -11.98 13.08 10.11
N LYS A 50 -13.19 13.58 9.87
CA LYS A 50 -14.40 12.74 9.78
C LYS A 50 -14.20 11.62 8.73
N LYS A 51 -13.57 11.94 7.60
CA LYS A 51 -13.29 10.99 6.54
C LYS A 51 -12.40 9.85 7.02
N THR A 52 -11.30 10.14 7.73
CA THR A 52 -10.42 9.10 8.27
C THR A 52 -11.14 8.22 9.30
N LEU A 53 -11.96 8.81 10.18
CA LEU A 53 -12.75 8.04 11.13
C LEU A 53 -13.79 7.13 10.45
N GLU A 54 -14.44 7.61 9.38
CA GLU A 54 -15.38 6.80 8.59
C GLU A 54 -14.66 5.65 7.87
N GLU A 55 -13.48 5.91 7.30
CA GLU A 55 -12.63 4.87 6.70
C GLU A 55 -12.24 3.78 7.72
N VAL A 56 -11.81 4.19 8.93
CA VAL A 56 -11.43 3.24 9.99
C VAL A 56 -12.62 2.41 10.46
N LYS A 57 -13.80 3.02 10.63
CA LYS A 57 -15.03 2.30 10.99
C LYS A 57 -15.44 1.31 9.91
N TYR A 58 -15.41 1.74 8.65
CA TYR A 58 -15.71 0.87 7.53
C TYR A 58 -14.79 -0.35 7.48
N LEU A 59 -13.48 -0.16 7.70
CA LEU A 59 -12.52 -1.26 7.75
C LEU A 59 -12.77 -2.22 8.94
N ALA A 60 -13.20 -1.69 10.08
CA ALA A 60 -13.52 -2.50 11.25
C ALA A 60 -14.80 -3.35 11.09
N ASP A 61 -15.70 -2.95 10.19
CA ASP A 61 -16.94 -3.65 9.87
C ASP A 61 -16.77 -4.71 8.76
N ILE A 62 -15.59 -4.75 8.08
CA ILE A 62 -15.31 -5.75 7.05
C ILE A 62 -14.91 -7.07 7.71
N GLU A 63 -15.55 -8.16 7.29
CA GLU A 63 -15.13 -9.50 7.66
C GLU A 63 -13.78 -9.83 6.97
N GLU A 64 -12.78 -10.20 7.78
CA GLU A 64 -11.45 -10.52 7.27
C GLU A 64 -11.43 -11.92 6.65
N ASP A 65 -11.15 -12.00 5.36
CA ASP A 65 -10.76 -13.23 4.68
C ASP A 65 -9.23 -13.35 4.67
N VAL A 66 -8.68 -13.88 5.76
CA VAL A 66 -7.23 -13.99 5.97
C VAL A 66 -6.58 -14.92 4.93
N GLU A 67 -7.26 -15.98 4.52
CA GLU A 67 -6.76 -16.94 3.53
C GLU A 67 -6.65 -16.27 2.16
N PHE A 68 -7.73 -15.64 1.70
CA PHE A 68 -7.72 -14.86 0.45
C PHE A 68 -6.61 -13.80 0.44
N VAL A 69 -6.47 -13.04 1.52
CA VAL A 69 -5.45 -11.96 1.61
C VAL A 69 -4.05 -12.53 1.50
N ARG A 70 -3.75 -13.64 2.16
CA ARG A 70 -2.41 -14.29 2.10
C ARG A 70 -2.10 -14.87 0.73
N GLU A 71 -3.07 -15.47 0.08
CA GLU A 71 -2.92 -16.04 -1.25
C GLU A 71 -2.70 -14.96 -2.31
N ASN A 72 -3.35 -13.80 -2.17
CA ASN A 72 -3.33 -12.71 -3.14
C ASN A 72 -2.37 -11.56 -2.78
N ASP A 73 -1.57 -11.67 -1.73
CA ASP A 73 -0.59 -10.62 -1.34
C ASP A 73 0.53 -10.41 -2.37
N LYS A 74 0.66 -11.30 -3.36
CA LYS A 74 1.70 -11.24 -4.39
C LYS A 74 1.11 -10.82 -5.74
N VAL A 75 1.12 -9.52 -6.03
CA VAL A 75 0.53 -8.94 -7.24
C VAL A 75 0.96 -9.65 -8.54
N VAL A 76 2.25 -9.95 -8.70
CA VAL A 76 2.76 -10.64 -9.91
C VAL A 76 2.17 -12.03 -10.06
N LYS A 77 2.02 -12.78 -8.96
CA LYS A 77 1.40 -14.11 -8.96
C LYS A 77 -0.06 -14.03 -9.43
N VAL A 78 -0.83 -13.08 -8.88
CA VAL A 78 -2.24 -12.88 -9.26
C VAL A 78 -2.38 -12.58 -10.75
N PHE A 79 -1.50 -11.73 -11.29
CA PHE A 79 -1.50 -11.45 -12.74
C PHE A 79 -1.11 -12.66 -13.58
N SER A 80 -0.15 -13.49 -13.13
CA SER A 80 0.23 -14.73 -13.81
C SER A 80 -0.95 -15.71 -13.90
N GLU A 81 -1.62 -15.93 -12.77
CA GLU A 81 -2.78 -16.83 -12.69
C GLU A 81 -3.95 -16.33 -13.56
N LEU A 82 -4.24 -15.03 -13.54
CA LEU A 82 -5.25 -14.43 -14.40
C LEU A 82 -4.95 -14.61 -15.89
N HIS A 83 -3.70 -14.42 -16.31
CA HIS A 83 -3.32 -14.61 -17.72
C HIS A 83 -3.43 -16.08 -18.14
N GLU A 84 -3.07 -17.01 -17.25
CA GLU A 84 -3.24 -18.44 -17.48
C GLU A 84 -4.73 -18.80 -17.68
N GLU A 85 -5.61 -18.30 -16.82
CA GLU A 85 -7.07 -18.51 -16.93
C GLU A 85 -7.64 -17.97 -18.25
N LEU A 86 -7.12 -16.83 -18.71
CA LEU A 86 -7.57 -16.19 -19.95
C LEU A 86 -6.88 -16.74 -21.22
N GLY A 87 -5.91 -17.64 -21.07
CA GLY A 87 -5.10 -18.15 -22.18
C GLY A 87 -4.21 -17.09 -22.85
N LEU A 88 -3.79 -16.09 -22.09
CA LEU A 88 -2.94 -14.97 -22.55
C LEU A 88 -1.48 -15.23 -22.18
N GLU A 89 -0.56 -14.70 -22.99
CA GLU A 89 0.87 -14.76 -22.66
C GLU A 89 1.20 -13.81 -21.49
N PHE A 90 2.02 -14.29 -20.57
CA PHE A 90 2.48 -13.50 -19.42
C PHE A 90 4.01 -13.53 -19.35
N ASN A 91 4.62 -12.34 -19.36
CA ASN A 91 6.06 -12.21 -19.15
C ASN A 91 6.33 -11.93 -17.66
N GLU A 92 6.59 -13.00 -16.92
CA GLU A 92 6.80 -12.93 -15.47
C GLU A 92 8.04 -12.10 -15.09
N ASP A 93 9.12 -12.18 -15.87
CA ASP A 93 10.36 -11.44 -15.59
C ASP A 93 10.14 -9.94 -15.77
N GLU A 94 9.43 -9.54 -16.80
CA GLU A 94 9.03 -8.15 -17.04
C GLU A 94 8.12 -7.64 -15.91
N ALA A 95 7.09 -8.39 -15.54
CA ALA A 95 6.20 -8.05 -14.43
C ALA A 95 6.96 -7.92 -13.10
N LYS A 96 7.89 -8.84 -12.81
CA LYS A 96 8.77 -8.76 -11.64
C LYS A 96 9.67 -7.52 -11.68
N GLN A 97 10.15 -7.12 -12.85
CA GLN A 97 10.96 -5.92 -13.00
C GLN A 97 10.14 -4.66 -12.71
N HIS A 98 8.95 -4.52 -13.32
CA HIS A 98 8.04 -3.39 -13.05
C HIS A 98 7.68 -3.31 -11.56
N ASN A 99 7.34 -4.44 -10.96
CA ASN A 99 7.00 -4.52 -9.53
C ASN A 99 8.17 -4.13 -8.62
N ARG A 100 9.39 -4.59 -8.93
CA ARG A 100 10.59 -4.28 -8.15
C ARG A 100 10.95 -2.81 -8.23
N GLU A 101 10.97 -2.24 -9.43
CA GLU A 101 11.41 -0.85 -9.64
C GLU A 101 10.37 0.15 -9.13
N SER A 102 9.07 -0.11 -9.34
CA SER A 102 8.01 0.71 -8.72
C SER A 102 8.05 0.66 -7.20
N SER A 103 8.42 -0.48 -6.61
CA SER A 103 8.57 -0.61 -5.15
C SER A 103 9.57 0.37 -4.55
N VAL A 104 10.62 0.76 -5.29
CA VAL A 104 11.61 1.74 -4.82
C VAL A 104 10.95 3.09 -4.58
N HIS A 105 10.18 3.58 -5.55
CA HIS A 105 9.46 4.86 -5.45
C HIS A 105 8.36 4.79 -4.40
N ILE A 106 7.60 3.71 -4.37
CA ILE A 106 6.54 3.49 -3.38
C ILE A 106 7.11 3.54 -1.97
N MET A 107 8.23 2.87 -1.71
CA MET A 107 8.85 2.84 -0.38
C MET A 107 9.40 4.20 0.03
N LYS A 108 10.04 4.95 -0.89
CA LYS A 108 10.47 6.33 -0.64
C LYS A 108 9.30 7.21 -0.21
N LEU A 109 8.22 7.20 -0.98
CA LEU A 109 7.01 7.98 -0.69
C LEU A 109 6.34 7.56 0.62
N LYS A 110 6.26 6.26 0.91
CA LYS A 110 5.71 5.78 2.17
C LYS A 110 6.44 6.38 3.37
N TYR A 111 7.76 6.36 3.36
CA TYR A 111 8.57 6.89 4.46
C TYR A 111 8.68 8.42 4.45
N GLU A 112 8.40 9.07 3.33
CA GLU A 112 8.24 10.52 3.26
C GLU A 112 6.91 10.97 3.90
N PHE A 113 5.81 10.32 3.53
CA PHE A 113 4.47 10.65 4.04
C PHE A 113 4.21 10.17 5.47
N GLN A 114 4.81 9.06 5.88
CA GLN A 114 4.68 8.49 7.24
C GLN A 114 3.22 8.33 7.71
N ARG A 115 2.26 8.08 6.79
CA ARG A 115 0.86 7.91 7.17
C ARG A 115 0.70 6.71 8.10
N PRO A 116 0.06 6.88 9.28
CA PRO A 116 -0.20 5.76 10.19
C PRO A 116 -1.07 4.70 9.51
N ARG A 117 -0.96 3.47 9.99
CA ARG A 117 -1.86 2.38 9.59
C ARG A 117 -3.23 2.57 10.24
N PRO A 118 -4.30 2.08 9.60
CA PRO A 118 -5.66 2.19 10.16
C PRO A 118 -5.78 1.65 11.57
N TYR A 119 -5.11 0.55 11.93
CA TYR A 119 -5.14 0.00 13.28
C TYR A 119 -4.56 0.93 14.34
N GLN A 120 -3.52 1.71 14.01
CA GLN A 120 -2.95 2.71 14.93
C GLN A 120 -3.94 3.85 15.22
N ILE A 121 -4.68 4.27 14.19
CA ILE A 121 -5.73 5.30 14.34
C ILE A 121 -6.95 4.72 15.05
N ALA A 122 -7.32 3.47 14.76
CA ALA A 122 -8.42 2.76 15.39
C ALA A 122 -8.24 2.66 16.91
N GLU A 123 -7.03 2.32 17.35
CA GLU A 123 -6.67 2.25 18.78
C GLU A 123 -6.98 3.58 19.50
N PHE A 124 -6.63 4.73 18.89
CA PHE A 124 -6.93 6.05 19.46
C PHE A 124 -8.43 6.26 19.68
N TYR A 125 -9.28 5.75 18.81
CA TYR A 125 -10.74 5.86 18.90
C TYR A 125 -11.38 4.75 19.73
N GLY A 126 -10.61 3.79 20.24
CA GLY A 126 -11.12 2.59 20.92
C GLY A 126 -11.90 1.68 19.98
N ILE A 127 -11.60 1.70 18.69
CA ILE A 127 -12.17 0.82 17.67
C ILE A 127 -11.25 -0.43 17.58
N ASN A 128 -11.87 -1.61 17.67
CA ASN A 128 -11.12 -2.84 17.47
C ASN A 128 -10.92 -3.09 15.97
N LEU A 129 -9.69 -2.93 15.52
CA LEU A 129 -9.28 -3.20 14.14
C LEU A 129 -7.93 -3.91 14.17
N ASN A 130 -7.95 -5.18 13.88
CA ASN A 130 -6.76 -6.00 13.75
C ASN A 130 -6.36 -6.05 12.27
N GLY A 131 -5.08 -6.03 11.97
CA GLY A 131 -4.58 -6.26 10.63
C GLY A 131 -4.09 -7.69 10.47
N VAL A 132 -4.11 -8.21 9.26
CA VAL A 132 -3.45 -9.47 8.93
C VAL A 132 -1.94 -9.29 9.10
N ASP A 133 -1.25 -10.21 9.79
CA ASP A 133 0.21 -10.14 9.94
C ASP A 133 0.91 -10.53 8.61
N LEU A 134 1.20 -9.51 7.82
CA LEU A 134 1.93 -9.61 6.57
C LEU A 134 3.11 -8.64 6.57
N ASP A 135 4.18 -9.01 5.90
CA ASP A 135 5.34 -8.11 5.72
C ASP A 135 4.95 -6.81 4.99
N SER A 136 3.99 -6.87 4.08
CA SER A 136 3.43 -5.72 3.37
C SER A 136 2.73 -4.71 4.29
N MET A 137 2.28 -5.16 5.47
CA MET A 137 1.64 -4.32 6.49
C MET A 137 2.64 -3.61 7.42
N LYS A 138 3.92 -3.99 7.38
CA LYS A 138 5.00 -3.43 8.24
C LYS A 138 5.66 -2.19 7.62
N THR A 139 4.86 -1.32 7.00
CA THR A 139 5.28 -0.06 6.36
C THR A 139 4.20 0.99 6.53
N PRO A 140 4.48 2.29 6.37
CA PRO A 140 3.44 3.32 6.35
C PRO A 140 2.31 2.99 5.38
N SER A 141 1.09 3.46 5.67
CA SER A 141 -0.11 3.05 4.91
C SER A 141 -0.22 3.70 3.53
N TYR A 142 0.41 4.84 3.29
CA TYR A 142 0.26 5.64 2.07
C TYR A 142 1.60 5.94 1.41
N PRO A 143 1.68 5.85 0.06
CA PRO A 143 0.67 5.30 -0.86
C PRO A 143 0.51 3.77 -0.71
N SER A 144 -0.60 3.23 -1.24
CA SER A 144 -0.81 1.78 -1.27
C SER A 144 0.11 1.12 -2.29
N GLY A 145 0.98 0.21 -1.83
CA GLY A 145 1.87 -0.55 -2.72
C GLY A 145 1.10 -1.44 -3.69
N HIS A 146 0.19 -2.26 -3.18
CA HIS A 146 -0.60 -3.18 -4.00
C HIS A 146 -1.47 -2.46 -5.02
N ALA A 147 -2.14 -1.36 -4.63
CA ALA A 147 -2.94 -0.58 -5.57
C ALA A 147 -2.09 0.02 -6.69
N THR A 148 -0.91 0.58 -6.35
CA THR A 148 -0.01 1.16 -7.35
C THR A 148 0.55 0.10 -8.29
N GLN A 149 1.02 -1.02 -7.77
CA GLN A 149 1.61 -2.11 -8.55
C GLN A 149 0.57 -2.83 -9.40
N GLY A 150 -0.60 -3.10 -8.85
CA GLY A 150 -1.70 -3.72 -9.59
C GLY A 150 -2.17 -2.83 -10.74
N TYR A 151 -2.32 -1.53 -10.50
CA TYR A 151 -2.69 -0.58 -11.55
C TYR A 151 -1.61 -0.47 -12.64
N LEU A 152 -0.34 -0.41 -12.26
CA LEU A 152 0.78 -0.38 -13.20
C LEU A 152 0.77 -1.61 -14.12
N LEU A 153 0.68 -2.81 -13.56
CA LEU A 153 0.62 -4.04 -14.36
C LEU A 153 -0.64 -4.09 -15.22
N ALA A 154 -1.78 -3.66 -14.69
CA ALA A 154 -3.02 -3.58 -15.47
C ALA A 154 -2.85 -2.66 -16.69
N MET A 155 -2.20 -1.51 -16.54
CA MET A 155 -1.91 -0.62 -17.67
C MET A 155 -0.99 -1.28 -18.71
N VAL A 156 0.14 -1.85 -18.26
CA VAL A 156 1.11 -2.52 -19.15
C VAL A 156 0.45 -3.62 -19.97
N TYR A 157 -0.37 -4.45 -19.34
CA TYR A 157 -1.02 -5.56 -20.04
C TYR A 157 -2.26 -5.17 -20.83
N SER A 158 -2.99 -4.10 -20.44
CA SER A 158 -4.10 -3.58 -21.25
C SER A 158 -3.66 -2.99 -22.58
N GLU A 159 -2.47 -2.40 -22.64
CA GLU A 159 -1.89 -1.96 -23.93
C GLU A 159 -1.53 -3.15 -24.84
N ARG A 160 -1.14 -4.27 -24.25
CA ARG A 160 -0.76 -5.49 -24.98
C ARG A 160 -1.98 -6.30 -25.44
N TYR A 161 -3.04 -6.28 -24.65
CA TYR A 161 -4.29 -7.02 -24.89
C TYR A 161 -5.50 -6.09 -24.88
N PRO A 162 -5.59 -5.15 -25.85
CA PRO A 162 -6.74 -4.27 -25.95
C PRO A 162 -7.99 -5.08 -26.33
N GLN A 163 -9.01 -5.07 -25.49
CA GLN A 163 -10.34 -5.65 -25.75
C GLN A 163 -11.40 -4.55 -25.81
#